data_4788f51cebba60e799036703f7cc45e9
#
_entry.id   4788f51cebba60e799036703f7cc45e9
#
_cell.length_a   1.000
_cell.length_b   1.000
_cell.length_c   1.000
_cell.angle_alpha   90.00
_cell.angle_beta   90.00
_cell.angle_gamma   90.00
#
_symmetry.space_group_name_H-M   'P 1'
#
loop_
_entity.id
_entity.type
_entity.pdbx_description
1 polymer ?
#
loop_
_entity_poly.entity_id
_entity_poly.type
_entity_poly.pdbx_seq_one_letter_code
_entity_poly.pdbx_strand_id
1 'polypeptide(L)'
;MNRVKFRGWNPERFPFARLVSPSVRAECVAVNDSMRFIIAGLGWWGRSWTDVLKIHPNAQLIATVDPSSAAGDWSRNNLGVAHFADLDRAFHEIDADAVLVTTPPKLHCPVLLKAIERGKHALVEKPLATSPEEAAKISNAIQKTDAKVMIGQGYRFMDSATILRQALESGRIGELRAIRILFRQYVPDLLEQDHPVYKLQHSILIDMANHHFDLIRYLTHQEFLKVTAFEYETPDNAFRYPSSAFCLLTLANGVSAVWDGDWCHRHPRTSWEGEWEFIGSEARMFWRGEQDKEIKNRYHPMISIENPGGSLEKIPFEESIRDRRVPVLDHFIESITHGRQPEPSIWDNLKMLRAVFGSIESSTVGREILLYP
;
A
#
# COMPACT_ATOMS: atom_id res chain seq x y z
N MET A 1 1.88 29.30 -8.67
CA MET A 1 1.13 29.00 -7.43
C MET A 1 -0.12 28.21 -7.81
N ASN A 2 0.00 26.92 -8.03
CA ASN A 2 -1.14 26.10 -8.39
C ASN A 2 -1.48 25.19 -7.21
N ARG A 3 -2.59 25.48 -6.57
CA ARG A 3 -3.22 24.58 -5.59
C ARG A 3 -3.77 23.40 -6.36
N VAL A 4 -3.21 22.21 -6.16
CA VAL A 4 -3.85 20.98 -6.58
C VAL A 4 -5.16 20.85 -5.81
N LYS A 5 -6.27 21.10 -6.47
CA LYS A 5 -7.61 20.95 -5.89
C LYS A 5 -8.14 19.56 -6.31
N PHE A 6 -8.47 18.74 -5.34
CA PHE A 6 -9.24 17.53 -5.59
C PHE A 6 -10.70 17.92 -5.89
N ARG A 7 -11.21 17.57 -7.06
CA ARG A 7 -12.63 17.78 -7.40
C ARG A 7 -13.48 16.87 -6.50
N GLY A 8 -14.29 17.49 -5.67
CA GLY A 8 -15.30 16.77 -4.88
C GLY A 8 -14.82 16.16 -3.58
N TRP A 9 -13.54 16.33 -3.20
CA TRP A 9 -13.07 15.91 -1.89
C TRP A 9 -13.33 17.04 -0.87
N ASN A 10 -14.32 16.82 -0.01
CA ASN A 10 -14.57 17.64 1.17
C ASN A 10 -14.15 16.81 2.38
N PRO A 11 -13.18 17.25 3.20
CA PRO A 11 -12.79 16.58 4.43
C PRO A 11 -13.95 16.33 5.39
N GLU A 12 -15.00 17.16 5.34
CA GLU A 12 -16.21 16.97 6.12
C GLU A 12 -17.12 15.84 5.63
N ARG A 13 -16.91 15.32 4.40
CA ARG A 13 -17.67 14.17 3.86
C ARG A 13 -17.07 12.82 4.20
N PHE A 14 -15.90 12.79 4.81
CA PHE A 14 -15.29 11.59 5.38
C PHE A 14 -15.13 11.83 6.88
N PRO A 15 -16.12 11.49 7.72
CA PRO A 15 -16.08 11.73 9.16
C PRO A 15 -15.18 10.72 9.87
N PHE A 16 -13.89 10.67 9.52
CA PHE A 16 -12.91 9.87 10.25
C PHE A 16 -12.52 10.46 11.60
N ALA A 17 -12.93 11.69 11.90
CA ALA A 17 -12.57 12.40 13.14
C ALA A 17 -13.54 12.20 14.33
N ARG A 18 -14.63 11.40 14.22
CA ARG A 18 -15.69 11.37 15.26
C ARG A 18 -16.09 10.02 15.84
N LEU A 19 -15.35 8.96 15.63
CA LEU A 19 -15.71 7.67 16.25
C LEU A 19 -14.50 6.98 16.91
N VAL A 20 -13.94 7.62 17.92
CA VAL A 20 -13.16 6.90 18.93
C VAL A 20 -14.08 6.81 20.16
N SER A 21 -14.70 5.64 20.35
CA SER A 21 -15.41 5.33 21.57
C SER A 21 -14.40 5.21 22.73
N PRO A 22 -14.66 5.80 23.92
CA PRO A 22 -13.73 5.80 25.06
C PRO A 22 -13.60 4.46 25.80
N SER A 23 -14.12 3.35 25.30
CA SER A 23 -14.33 2.13 26.10
C SER A 23 -13.33 1.00 25.89
N VAL A 24 -12.22 1.19 25.21
CA VAL A 24 -11.09 0.23 25.21
C VAL A 24 -9.89 0.90 25.89
N ARG A 25 -9.92 1.00 27.20
CA ARG A 25 -8.70 1.11 27.99
C ARG A 25 -8.09 -0.30 28.07
N ALA A 26 -7.26 -0.64 27.09
CA ALA A 26 -6.23 -1.63 27.32
C ALA A 26 -5.32 -1.06 28.42
N GLU A 27 -5.00 -1.85 29.42
CA GLU A 27 -3.99 -1.53 30.43
C GLU A 27 -2.68 -1.33 29.71
N CYS A 28 -2.36 -0.08 29.39
CA CYS A 28 -1.05 0.31 28.87
C CYS A 28 -0.08 0.18 30.05
N VAL A 29 0.76 -0.83 30.00
CA VAL A 29 2.06 -0.74 30.66
C VAL A 29 2.75 0.48 30.03
N ALA A 30 2.87 1.55 30.80
CA ALA A 30 3.53 2.78 30.38
C ALA A 30 5.02 2.47 30.16
N VAL A 31 5.38 2.13 28.92
CA VAL A 31 6.76 2.27 28.45
C VAL A 31 6.92 3.75 28.10
N ASN A 32 7.72 4.45 28.84
CA ASN A 32 7.80 5.91 28.86
C ASN A 32 8.59 6.52 27.68
N ASP A 33 8.74 5.81 26.55
CA ASP A 33 9.45 6.29 25.36
C ASP A 33 8.64 6.02 24.10
N SER A 34 7.78 7.00 23.73
CA SER A 34 7.15 6.99 22.40
C SER A 34 8.22 7.13 21.32
N MET A 35 8.11 6.34 20.26
CA MET A 35 9.02 6.39 19.11
C MET A 35 8.96 7.75 18.43
N ARG A 36 10.11 8.39 18.25
CA ARG A 36 10.25 9.75 17.70
C ARG A 36 10.39 9.71 16.18
N PHE A 37 9.44 10.30 15.48
CA PHE A 37 9.38 10.29 14.04
C PHE A 37 9.73 11.64 13.40
N ILE A 38 10.53 11.57 12.33
CA ILE A 38 10.57 12.60 11.29
C ILE A 38 9.68 12.14 10.14
N ILE A 39 8.79 13.01 9.62
CA ILE A 39 8.08 12.74 8.37
C ILE A 39 8.77 13.47 7.22
N ALA A 40 9.13 12.73 6.17
CA ALA A 40 9.71 13.27 4.95
C ALA A 40 8.70 13.25 3.81
N GLY A 41 8.34 14.45 3.34
CA GLY A 41 7.30 14.70 2.35
C GLY A 41 5.97 15.13 2.99
N LEU A 42 5.55 16.38 2.75
CA LEU A 42 4.30 16.97 3.25
C LEU A 42 3.30 17.25 2.12
N GLY A 43 3.28 16.39 1.11
CA GLY A 43 2.19 16.33 0.14
C GLY A 43 0.88 15.93 0.82
N TRP A 44 -0.18 15.72 0.04
CA TRP A 44 -1.48 15.31 0.60
C TRP A 44 -1.36 14.07 1.51
N TRP A 45 -0.64 13.03 1.06
CA TRP A 45 -0.50 11.77 1.80
C TRP A 45 0.34 11.94 3.07
N GLY A 46 1.42 12.71 3.01
CA GLY A 46 2.24 13.00 4.19
C GLY A 46 1.46 13.78 5.25
N ARG A 47 0.67 14.79 4.86
CA ARG A 47 -0.21 15.50 5.80
C ARG A 47 -1.23 14.60 6.45
N SER A 48 -1.82 13.70 5.69
CA SER A 48 -2.75 12.69 6.19
C SER A 48 -2.09 11.74 7.21
N TRP A 49 -0.82 11.37 7.03
CA TRP A 49 -0.05 10.60 8.02
C TRP A 49 0.21 11.36 9.32
N THR A 50 0.32 12.70 9.28
CA THR A 50 0.49 13.46 10.52
C THR A 50 -0.70 13.34 11.46
N ASP A 51 -1.91 13.13 10.94
CA ASP A 51 -3.11 12.92 11.76
C ASP A 51 -3.03 11.60 12.52
N VAL A 52 -2.50 10.55 11.89
CA VAL A 52 -2.27 9.24 12.54
C VAL A 52 -1.19 9.36 13.62
N LEU A 53 -0.04 9.98 13.30
CA LEU A 53 1.05 10.16 14.27
C LEU A 53 0.63 10.98 15.49
N LYS A 54 -0.24 11.98 15.32
CA LYS A 54 -0.73 12.82 16.42
C LYS A 54 -1.57 12.08 17.46
N ILE A 55 -2.35 11.10 17.02
CA ILE A 55 -3.29 10.39 17.90
C ILE A 55 -2.72 9.07 18.42
N HIS A 56 -1.61 8.61 17.85
CA HIS A 56 -1.03 7.33 18.20
C HIS A 56 -0.27 7.40 19.54
N PRO A 57 -0.61 6.57 20.54
CA PRO A 57 -0.08 6.70 21.92
C PRO A 57 1.43 6.47 22.02
N ASN A 58 2.00 5.65 21.11
CA ASN A 58 3.39 5.24 21.14
C ASN A 58 4.23 5.93 20.03
N ALA A 59 3.70 6.96 19.37
CA ALA A 59 4.40 7.73 18.35
C ALA A 59 4.46 9.20 18.71
N GLN A 60 5.59 9.83 18.43
CA GLN A 60 5.77 11.28 18.58
C GLN A 60 6.31 11.85 17.27
N LEU A 61 5.55 12.71 16.61
CA LEU A 61 6.05 13.50 15.49
C LEU A 61 6.90 14.65 16.06
N ILE A 62 8.20 14.66 15.78
CA ILE A 62 9.13 15.66 16.32
C ILE A 62 9.63 16.64 15.26
N ALA A 63 9.62 16.25 13.98
CA ALA A 63 10.00 17.14 12.89
C ALA A 63 9.36 16.74 11.56
N THR A 64 9.34 17.66 10.64
CA THR A 64 8.90 17.46 9.25
C THR A 64 9.98 17.92 8.28
N VAL A 65 10.05 17.26 7.11
CA VAL A 65 10.99 17.58 6.04
C VAL A 65 10.26 17.71 4.71
N ASP A 66 10.34 18.88 4.10
CA ASP A 66 9.84 19.14 2.75
C ASP A 66 10.52 20.39 2.18
N PRO A 67 11.03 20.40 0.94
CA PRO A 67 11.70 21.57 0.36
C PRO A 67 10.75 22.74 0.05
N SER A 68 9.44 22.51 0.06
CA SER A 68 8.43 23.55 -0.22
C SER A 68 8.24 24.48 0.97
N SER A 69 8.43 25.78 0.76
CA SER A 69 8.14 26.81 1.78
C SER A 69 6.68 26.74 2.25
N ALA A 70 5.74 26.49 1.32
CA ALA A 70 4.32 26.33 1.65
C ALA A 70 4.04 25.12 2.54
N ALA A 71 4.80 24.03 2.38
CA ALA A 71 4.74 22.88 3.28
C ALA A 71 5.31 23.23 4.67
N GLY A 72 6.38 24.00 4.72
CA GLY A 72 6.95 24.53 5.96
C GLY A 72 5.99 25.44 6.72
N ASP A 73 5.32 26.36 6.02
CA ASP A 73 4.29 27.23 6.62
C ASP A 73 3.13 26.39 7.17
N TRP A 74 2.68 25.41 6.40
CA TRP A 74 1.63 24.50 6.85
C TRP A 74 2.04 23.72 8.10
N SER A 75 3.27 23.18 8.14
CA SER A 75 3.81 22.45 9.29
C SER A 75 3.83 23.33 10.55
N ARG A 76 4.39 24.52 10.47
CA ARG A 76 4.43 25.47 11.59
C ARG A 76 3.04 25.81 12.13
N ASN A 77 2.09 26.05 11.23
CA ASN A 77 0.74 26.49 11.61
C ASN A 77 -0.15 25.36 12.15
N ASN A 78 0.10 24.09 11.78
CA ASN A 78 -0.79 22.98 12.10
C ASN A 78 -0.19 21.93 13.03
N LEU A 79 1.15 21.83 13.09
CA LEU A 79 1.82 20.78 13.85
C LEU A 79 2.61 21.31 15.04
N GLY A 80 3.14 22.52 14.95
CA GLY A 80 3.97 23.10 16.02
C GLY A 80 5.32 22.38 16.22
N VAL A 81 5.79 21.61 15.23
CA VAL A 81 7.07 20.88 15.29
C VAL A 81 8.11 21.55 14.40
N ALA A 82 9.39 21.19 14.58
CA ALA A 82 10.47 21.67 13.73
C ALA A 82 10.23 21.31 12.27
N HIS A 83 10.64 22.18 11.37
CA HIS A 83 10.55 21.95 9.93
C HIS A 83 11.87 22.23 9.24
N PHE A 84 12.27 21.33 8.35
CA PHE A 84 13.50 21.40 7.57
C PHE A 84 13.21 21.26 6.09
N ALA A 85 13.99 21.94 5.25
CA ALA A 85 13.92 21.74 3.81
C ALA A 85 14.70 20.49 3.33
N ASP A 86 15.60 19.98 4.16
CA ASP A 86 16.50 18.88 3.86
C ASP A 86 16.62 17.90 5.03
N LEU A 87 16.65 16.60 4.71
CA LEU A 87 16.70 15.53 5.70
C LEU A 87 18.05 15.43 6.42
N ASP A 88 19.16 15.73 5.75
CA ASP A 88 20.48 15.68 6.39
C ASP A 88 20.59 16.75 7.46
N ARG A 89 20.05 17.93 7.20
CA ARG A 89 19.97 18.99 8.21
C ARG A 89 19.06 18.57 9.37
N ALA A 90 17.92 17.96 9.09
CA ALA A 90 17.04 17.44 10.15
C ALA A 90 17.77 16.43 11.04
N PHE A 91 18.52 15.48 10.48
CA PHE A 91 19.29 14.51 11.24
C PHE A 91 20.47 15.11 12.02
N HIS A 92 20.97 16.26 11.60
CA HIS A 92 22.02 16.96 12.34
C HIS A 92 21.47 17.68 13.59
N GLU A 93 20.25 18.20 13.51
CA GLU A 93 19.64 19.01 14.58
C GLU A 93 18.66 18.21 15.46
N ILE A 94 18.12 17.09 14.96
CA ILE A 94 17.06 16.30 15.62
C ILE A 94 17.49 14.85 15.74
N ASP A 95 17.46 14.33 16.96
CA ASP A 95 17.66 12.91 17.21
C ASP A 95 16.31 12.17 17.14
N ALA A 96 16.00 11.58 15.97
CA ALA A 96 14.82 10.78 15.73
C ALA A 96 15.15 9.29 15.77
N ASP A 97 14.16 8.45 16.06
CA ASP A 97 14.29 6.99 16.04
C ASP A 97 13.96 6.44 14.66
N ALA A 98 12.98 7.06 13.98
CA ALA A 98 12.49 6.58 12.71
C ALA A 98 12.12 7.73 11.75
N VAL A 99 12.11 7.41 10.45
CA VAL A 99 11.61 8.29 9.38
C VAL A 99 10.39 7.66 8.73
N LEU A 100 9.31 8.42 8.62
CA LEU A 100 8.18 8.09 7.78
C LEU A 100 8.36 8.76 6.43
N VAL A 101 8.57 7.96 5.37
CA VAL A 101 8.86 8.45 4.00
C VAL A 101 7.56 8.48 3.21
N THR A 102 7.08 9.67 2.90
CA THR A 102 5.84 9.95 2.16
C THR A 102 6.07 10.91 0.99
N THR A 103 7.31 10.98 0.52
CA THR A 103 7.70 11.74 -0.67
C THR A 103 7.08 11.15 -1.93
N PRO A 104 7.14 11.83 -3.09
CA PRO A 104 6.82 11.18 -4.36
C PRO A 104 7.68 9.93 -4.60
N PRO A 105 7.15 8.87 -5.27
CA PRO A 105 7.82 7.56 -5.42
C PRO A 105 9.27 7.62 -5.89
N LYS A 106 9.60 8.50 -6.84
CA LYS A 106 10.97 8.70 -7.34
C LYS A 106 11.96 9.21 -6.27
N LEU A 107 11.47 9.72 -5.15
CA LEU A 107 12.29 10.21 -4.05
C LEU A 107 12.35 9.22 -2.87
N HIS A 108 11.61 8.09 -2.92
CA HIS A 108 11.67 7.08 -1.86
C HIS A 108 13.09 6.54 -1.69
N CYS A 109 13.72 6.10 -2.78
CA CYS A 109 15.07 5.55 -2.73
C CYS A 109 16.09 6.53 -2.13
N PRO A 110 16.30 7.76 -2.63
CA PRO A 110 17.30 8.66 -2.08
C PRO A 110 17.01 9.08 -0.63
N VAL A 111 15.75 9.26 -0.24
CA VAL A 111 15.39 9.61 1.14
C VAL A 111 15.62 8.43 2.08
N LEU A 112 15.23 7.22 1.66
CA LEU A 112 15.44 6.01 2.44
C LEU A 112 16.92 5.70 2.65
N LEU A 113 17.77 5.87 1.62
CA LEU A 113 19.21 5.66 1.73
C LEU A 113 19.83 6.58 2.78
N LYS A 114 19.43 7.85 2.85
CA LYS A 114 19.87 8.77 3.90
C LYS A 114 19.49 8.29 5.32
N ALA A 115 18.26 7.78 5.48
CA ALA A 115 17.82 7.21 6.77
C ALA A 115 18.64 5.98 7.15
N ILE A 116 18.84 5.05 6.21
CA ILE A 116 19.64 3.83 6.40
C ILE A 116 21.09 4.16 6.77
N GLU A 117 21.74 5.10 6.06
CA GLU A 117 23.12 5.54 6.34
C GLU A 117 23.30 6.12 7.74
N ARG A 118 22.25 6.70 8.30
CA ARG A 118 22.21 7.21 9.68
C ARG A 118 21.75 6.19 10.72
N GLY A 119 21.54 4.93 10.31
CA GLY A 119 21.06 3.86 11.19
C GLY A 119 19.64 4.06 11.71
N LYS A 120 18.85 4.94 11.06
CA LYS A 120 17.47 5.21 11.47
C LYS A 120 16.51 4.19 10.88
N HIS A 121 15.54 3.75 11.69
CA HIS A 121 14.44 2.92 11.18
C HIS A 121 13.60 3.71 10.17
N ALA A 122 12.89 3.02 9.28
CA ALA A 122 12.03 3.71 8.33
C ALA A 122 10.73 2.95 8.03
N LEU A 123 9.63 3.70 8.00
CA LEU A 123 8.37 3.29 7.38
C LEU A 123 8.25 4.04 6.05
N VAL A 124 8.24 3.32 4.93
CA VAL A 124 8.27 3.91 3.59
C VAL A 124 6.95 3.61 2.89
N GLU A 125 6.32 4.63 2.33
CA GLU A 125 5.17 4.42 1.46
C GLU A 125 5.53 3.62 0.21
N LYS A 126 4.55 2.91 -0.30
CA LYS A 126 4.69 2.17 -1.56
C LYS A 126 4.73 3.13 -2.78
N PRO A 127 5.36 2.74 -3.87
CA PRO A 127 6.26 1.60 -4.03
C PRO A 127 7.62 1.87 -3.35
N LEU A 128 8.28 0.84 -2.86
CA LEU A 128 9.63 0.96 -2.27
C LEU A 128 10.63 1.56 -3.27
N ALA A 129 10.52 1.16 -4.53
CA ALA A 129 11.39 1.59 -5.63
C ALA A 129 10.59 1.66 -6.93
N THR A 130 11.02 2.50 -7.86
CA THR A 130 10.41 2.67 -9.19
C THR A 130 11.21 2.01 -10.30
N SER A 131 12.39 1.46 -9.96
CA SER A 131 13.23 0.70 -10.91
C SER A 131 14.03 -0.41 -10.20
N PRO A 132 14.50 -1.43 -10.95
CA PRO A 132 15.40 -2.46 -10.42
C PRO A 132 16.69 -1.89 -9.84
N GLU A 133 17.24 -0.83 -10.40
CA GLU A 133 18.48 -0.18 -9.95
C GLU A 133 18.29 0.48 -8.57
N GLU A 134 17.15 1.14 -8.34
CA GLU A 134 16.79 1.68 -7.03
C GLU A 134 16.63 0.57 -6.00
N ALA A 135 15.93 -0.50 -6.36
CA ALA A 135 15.74 -1.68 -5.52
C ALA A 135 17.09 -2.31 -5.11
N ALA A 136 18.03 -2.43 -6.04
CA ALA A 136 19.38 -2.93 -5.78
C ALA A 136 20.19 -2.01 -4.84
N LYS A 137 20.11 -0.69 -5.01
CA LYS A 137 20.77 0.28 -4.12
C LYS A 137 20.27 0.15 -2.69
N ILE A 138 18.94 0.08 -2.51
CA ILE A 138 18.32 -0.09 -1.19
C ILE A 138 18.74 -1.42 -0.55
N SER A 139 18.69 -2.51 -1.32
CA SER A 139 19.10 -3.85 -0.87
C SER A 139 20.54 -3.87 -0.38
N ASN A 140 21.46 -3.23 -1.12
CA ASN A 140 22.87 -3.16 -0.74
C ASN A 140 23.14 -2.27 0.48
N ALA A 141 22.35 -1.23 0.67
CA ALA A 141 22.50 -0.33 1.81
C ALA A 141 22.04 -0.97 3.11
N ILE A 142 20.85 -1.62 3.10
CA ILE A 142 20.25 -2.18 4.31
C ILE A 142 21.07 -3.33 4.92
N GLN A 143 21.84 -4.06 4.11
CA GLN A 143 22.71 -5.14 4.57
C GLN A 143 23.84 -4.66 5.49
N LYS A 144 24.13 -3.37 5.51
CA LYS A 144 25.26 -2.78 6.22
C LYS A 144 24.86 -2.11 7.54
N THR A 145 23.63 -2.27 7.97
CA THR A 145 23.07 -1.59 9.14
C THR A 145 22.04 -2.46 9.85
N ASP A 146 21.83 -2.19 11.13
CA ASP A 146 20.74 -2.78 11.93
C ASP A 146 19.41 -2.02 11.78
N ALA A 147 19.37 -0.99 10.97
CA ALA A 147 18.15 -0.25 10.68
C ALA A 147 17.08 -1.20 10.13
N LYS A 148 15.86 -1.07 10.61
CA LYS A 148 14.72 -1.87 10.16
C LYS A 148 13.83 -1.00 9.29
N VAL A 149 13.44 -1.55 8.15
CA VAL A 149 12.59 -0.84 7.18
C VAL A 149 11.37 -1.67 6.88
N MET A 150 10.21 -1.02 6.94
CA MET A 150 8.90 -1.57 6.57
C MET A 150 8.32 -0.79 5.41
N ILE A 151 7.59 -1.46 4.54
CA ILE A 151 6.88 -0.84 3.44
C ILE A 151 5.39 -0.73 3.78
N GLY A 152 4.78 0.43 3.51
CA GLY A 152 3.40 0.76 3.82
C GLY A 152 2.37 0.03 2.95
N GLN A 153 2.37 -1.32 2.97
CA GLN A 153 1.37 -2.15 2.28
C GLN A 153 0.11 -2.31 3.12
N GLY A 154 -0.66 -1.21 3.23
CA GLY A 154 -1.80 -1.13 4.13
C GLY A 154 -2.91 -2.17 3.90
N TYR A 155 -3.00 -2.78 2.71
CA TYR A 155 -4.04 -3.77 2.42
C TYR A 155 -3.85 -5.08 3.20
N ARG A 156 -2.61 -5.45 3.57
CA ARG A 156 -2.36 -6.60 4.47
C ARG A 156 -2.99 -6.45 5.85
N PHE A 157 -3.22 -5.21 6.27
CA PHE A 157 -3.72 -4.86 7.60
C PHE A 157 -5.23 -4.62 7.66
N MET A 158 -5.95 -4.98 6.59
CA MET A 158 -7.41 -5.02 6.59
C MET A 158 -7.91 -6.25 7.33
N ASP A 159 -9.00 -6.11 8.08
CA ASP A 159 -9.64 -7.25 8.75
C ASP A 159 -10.11 -8.27 7.71
N SER A 160 -10.68 -7.81 6.60
CA SER A 160 -11.08 -8.66 5.46
C SER A 160 -9.92 -9.47 4.88
N ALA A 161 -8.72 -8.89 4.74
CA ALA A 161 -7.54 -9.61 4.25
C ALA A 161 -7.09 -10.70 5.24
N THR A 162 -7.16 -10.42 6.55
CA THR A 162 -6.84 -11.40 7.60
C THR A 162 -7.83 -12.56 7.60
N ILE A 163 -9.13 -12.26 7.55
CA ILE A 163 -10.20 -13.28 7.51
C ILE A 163 -10.11 -14.13 6.24
N LEU A 164 -9.86 -13.48 5.10
CA LEU A 164 -9.67 -14.17 3.82
C LEU A 164 -8.50 -15.15 3.88
N ARG A 165 -7.36 -14.74 4.43
CA ARG A 165 -6.20 -15.60 4.62
C ARG A 165 -6.53 -16.81 5.50
N GLN A 166 -7.15 -16.59 6.65
CA GLN A 166 -7.59 -17.66 7.55
C GLN A 166 -8.56 -18.62 6.86
N ALA A 167 -9.48 -18.11 6.06
CA ALA A 167 -10.43 -18.92 5.31
C ALA A 167 -9.74 -19.80 4.24
N LEU A 168 -8.72 -19.28 3.56
CA LEU A 168 -7.90 -20.04 2.62
C LEU A 168 -7.06 -21.12 3.34
N GLU A 169 -6.41 -20.77 4.44
CA GLU A 169 -5.59 -21.66 5.26
C GLU A 169 -6.41 -22.79 5.89
N SER A 170 -7.69 -22.55 6.19
CA SER A 170 -8.60 -23.55 6.78
C SER A 170 -9.01 -24.67 5.82
N GLY A 171 -8.64 -24.58 4.54
CA GLY A 171 -8.96 -25.57 3.51
C GLY A 171 -10.43 -25.61 3.06
N ARG A 172 -11.22 -24.56 3.36
CA ARG A 172 -12.66 -24.54 3.04
C ARG A 172 -13.00 -24.61 1.55
N ILE A 173 -12.06 -24.32 0.67
CA ILE A 173 -12.22 -24.46 -0.78
C ILE A 173 -11.41 -25.64 -1.35
N GLY A 174 -10.82 -26.46 -0.49
CA GLY A 174 -9.86 -27.48 -0.90
C GLY A 174 -8.52 -26.87 -1.33
N GLU A 175 -7.80 -27.55 -2.21
CA GLU A 175 -6.54 -27.03 -2.77
C GLU A 175 -6.79 -25.87 -3.73
N LEU A 176 -6.10 -24.76 -3.52
CA LEU A 176 -6.17 -23.59 -4.41
C LEU A 176 -5.62 -23.96 -5.79
N ARG A 177 -6.38 -23.69 -6.86
CA ARG A 177 -6.05 -23.99 -8.26
C ARG A 177 -5.77 -22.75 -9.08
N ALA A 178 -6.56 -21.68 -8.87
CA ALA A 178 -6.38 -20.43 -9.57
C ALA A 178 -6.91 -19.23 -8.77
N ILE A 179 -6.40 -18.04 -9.11
CA ILE A 179 -6.86 -16.76 -8.59
C ILE A 179 -7.22 -15.86 -9.76
N ARG A 180 -8.33 -15.14 -9.66
CA ARG A 180 -8.69 -14.07 -10.59
C ARG A 180 -8.92 -12.79 -9.83
N ILE A 181 -8.39 -11.70 -10.37
CA ILE A 181 -8.46 -10.37 -9.75
C ILE A 181 -8.90 -9.38 -10.82
N LEU A 182 -9.98 -8.68 -10.54
CA LEU A 182 -10.50 -7.61 -11.36
C LEU A 182 -10.38 -6.29 -10.60
N PHE A 183 -9.73 -5.30 -11.21
CA PHE A 183 -9.63 -3.96 -10.67
C PHE A 183 -10.09 -2.92 -11.69
N ARG A 184 -11.06 -2.10 -11.32
CA ARG A 184 -11.68 -1.09 -12.17
C ARG A 184 -11.89 0.20 -11.41
N GLN A 185 -11.19 1.25 -11.82
CA GLN A 185 -11.37 2.61 -11.29
C GLN A 185 -11.35 3.63 -12.43
N TYR A 186 -11.93 4.79 -12.18
CA TYR A 186 -11.86 5.92 -13.09
C TYR A 186 -11.15 7.09 -12.41
N VAL A 187 -9.83 7.10 -12.54
CA VAL A 187 -8.93 8.07 -11.88
C VAL A 187 -9.25 9.53 -12.27
N PRO A 188 -9.70 9.85 -13.50
CA PRO A 188 -10.05 11.22 -13.85
C PRO A 188 -11.17 11.87 -13.01
N ASP A 189 -11.99 11.08 -12.32
CA ASP A 189 -12.95 11.61 -11.34
C ASP A 189 -12.33 11.95 -9.99
N LEU A 190 -11.12 11.50 -9.73
CA LEU A 190 -10.47 11.54 -8.42
C LEU A 190 -9.33 12.57 -8.37
N LEU A 191 -8.58 12.71 -9.47
CA LEU A 191 -7.37 13.51 -9.56
C LEU A 191 -7.50 14.59 -10.64
N GLU A 192 -6.93 15.76 -10.39
CA GLU A 192 -6.84 16.84 -11.38
C GLU A 192 -5.97 16.41 -12.57
N GLN A 193 -6.25 16.95 -13.76
CA GLN A 193 -5.61 16.55 -15.02
C GLN A 193 -4.09 16.78 -15.07
N ASP A 194 -3.55 17.66 -14.23
CA ASP A 194 -2.12 17.95 -14.13
C ASP A 194 -1.38 17.04 -13.13
N HIS A 195 -2.10 16.14 -12.46
CA HIS A 195 -1.50 15.25 -11.46
C HIS A 195 -0.40 14.38 -12.08
N PRO A 196 0.77 14.24 -11.43
CA PRO A 196 1.93 13.52 -11.99
C PRO A 196 1.65 12.08 -12.43
N VAL A 197 0.65 11.41 -11.84
CA VAL A 197 0.29 10.03 -12.20
C VAL A 197 -0.07 9.87 -13.68
N TYR A 198 -0.69 10.89 -14.30
CA TYR A 198 -1.05 10.85 -15.73
C TYR A 198 0.16 10.82 -16.67
N LYS A 199 1.34 11.16 -16.15
CA LYS A 199 2.62 11.16 -16.90
C LYS A 199 3.54 10.03 -16.48
N LEU A 200 3.09 9.18 -15.53
CA LEU A 200 3.86 8.04 -15.07
C LEU A 200 3.73 6.89 -16.07
N GLN A 201 4.86 6.42 -16.61
CA GLN A 201 4.90 5.23 -17.44
C GLN A 201 4.63 3.99 -16.59
N HIS A 202 3.92 3.01 -17.14
CA HIS A 202 3.52 1.78 -16.42
C HIS A 202 2.75 2.06 -15.12
N SER A 203 1.96 3.14 -15.11
CA SER A 203 1.32 3.65 -13.88
C SER A 203 0.50 2.61 -13.14
N ILE A 204 -0.30 1.82 -13.85
CA ILE A 204 -1.17 0.82 -13.24
C ILE A 204 -0.39 -0.34 -12.62
N LEU A 205 0.72 -0.75 -13.24
CA LEU A 205 1.60 -1.81 -12.72
C LEU A 205 2.37 -1.33 -11.50
N ILE A 206 2.98 -0.15 -11.56
CA ILE A 206 3.79 0.41 -10.47
C ILE A 206 2.93 0.78 -9.27
N ASP A 207 1.74 1.32 -9.48
CA ASP A 207 0.91 1.87 -8.40
C ASP A 207 -0.08 0.85 -7.84
N MET A 208 -0.89 0.16 -8.68
CA MET A 208 -1.95 -0.74 -8.21
C MET A 208 -1.60 -2.22 -8.21
N ALA A 209 -0.97 -2.74 -9.27
CA ALA A 209 -0.54 -4.13 -9.25
C ALA A 209 0.40 -4.42 -8.06
N ASN A 210 1.17 -3.43 -7.63
CA ASN A 210 1.98 -3.45 -6.42
C ASN A 210 1.19 -3.94 -5.18
N HIS A 211 0.01 -3.39 -4.94
CA HIS A 211 -0.85 -3.81 -3.81
C HIS A 211 -1.41 -5.22 -3.99
N HIS A 212 -1.89 -5.53 -5.19
CA HIS A 212 -2.54 -6.80 -5.45
C HIS A 212 -1.55 -7.96 -5.50
N PHE A 213 -0.36 -7.75 -6.07
CA PHE A 213 0.70 -8.77 -6.06
C PHE A 213 1.24 -9.01 -4.63
N ASP A 214 1.32 -7.95 -3.84
CA ASP A 214 1.62 -8.06 -2.42
C ASP A 214 0.58 -8.92 -1.68
N LEU A 215 -0.71 -8.67 -1.93
CA LEU A 215 -1.80 -9.46 -1.35
C LEU A 215 -1.80 -10.91 -1.81
N ILE A 216 -1.51 -11.22 -3.09
CA ILE A 216 -1.39 -12.61 -3.55
C ILE A 216 -0.37 -13.35 -2.68
N ARG A 217 0.83 -12.77 -2.49
CA ARG A 217 1.89 -13.38 -1.68
C ARG A 217 1.48 -13.52 -0.22
N TYR A 218 0.85 -12.48 0.36
CA TYR A 218 0.36 -12.49 1.74
C TYR A 218 -0.71 -13.56 1.98
N LEU A 219 -1.63 -13.74 1.05
CA LEU A 219 -2.76 -14.66 1.18
C LEU A 219 -2.37 -16.12 0.90
N THR A 220 -1.39 -16.35 0.02
CA THR A 220 -1.04 -17.70 -0.44
C THR A 220 0.26 -18.23 0.13
N HIS A 221 1.09 -17.37 0.74
CA HIS A 221 2.46 -17.69 1.16
C HIS A 221 3.34 -18.23 0.01
N GLN A 222 3.01 -17.89 -1.24
CA GLN A 222 3.73 -18.33 -2.42
C GLN A 222 4.48 -17.21 -3.10
N GLU A 223 5.64 -17.54 -3.67
CA GLU A 223 6.39 -16.63 -4.54
C GLU A 223 5.95 -16.77 -5.99
N PHE A 224 6.18 -15.73 -6.79
CA PHE A 224 5.94 -15.79 -8.23
C PHE A 224 7.12 -16.42 -8.96
N LEU A 225 6.84 -17.36 -9.88
CA LEU A 225 7.85 -17.99 -10.74
C LEU A 225 8.01 -17.29 -12.07
N LYS A 226 6.90 -16.85 -12.65
CA LYS A 226 6.89 -16.25 -13.99
C LYS A 226 5.66 -15.37 -14.21
N VAL A 227 5.77 -14.48 -15.18
CA VAL A 227 4.70 -13.58 -15.58
C VAL A 227 4.65 -13.37 -17.09
N THR A 228 3.44 -13.28 -17.62
CA THR A 228 3.15 -12.72 -18.95
C THR A 228 2.20 -11.56 -18.76
N ALA A 229 2.53 -10.40 -19.32
CA ALA A 229 1.75 -9.18 -19.16
C ALA A 229 1.58 -8.40 -20.46
N PHE A 230 0.48 -7.66 -20.55
CA PHE A 230 0.17 -6.74 -21.64
C PHE A 230 -0.39 -5.46 -21.05
N GLU A 231 0.20 -4.32 -21.41
CA GLU A 231 -0.40 -3.02 -21.17
C GLU A 231 -1.15 -2.57 -22.42
N TYR A 232 -2.33 -1.97 -22.23
CA TYR A 232 -3.16 -1.52 -23.31
C TYR A 232 -3.84 -0.19 -23.00
N GLU A 233 -4.28 0.51 -24.03
CA GLU A 233 -5.04 1.74 -23.90
C GLU A 233 -6.53 1.45 -24.16
N THR A 234 -7.37 2.07 -23.35
CA THR A 234 -8.81 2.13 -23.60
C THR A 234 -9.15 3.42 -24.37
N PRO A 235 -10.27 3.49 -25.11
CA PRO A 235 -10.68 4.70 -25.83
C PRO A 235 -10.78 5.95 -24.95
N ASP A 236 -11.10 5.77 -23.68
CA ASP A 236 -11.24 6.86 -22.69
C ASP A 236 -9.95 7.11 -21.88
N ASN A 237 -8.79 6.63 -22.37
CA ASN A 237 -7.52 6.79 -21.67
C ASN A 237 -7.15 8.27 -21.47
N ALA A 238 -7.06 8.71 -20.22
CA ALA A 238 -6.67 10.06 -19.85
C ALA A 238 -5.16 10.18 -19.53
N PHE A 239 -4.42 9.08 -19.55
CA PHE A 239 -3.00 9.01 -19.25
C PHE A 239 -2.17 9.21 -20.51
N ARG A 240 -0.93 9.65 -20.32
CA ARG A 240 0.04 9.77 -21.44
C ARG A 240 0.48 8.42 -22.00
N TYR A 241 0.40 7.37 -21.20
CA TYR A 241 0.81 6.00 -21.50
C TYR A 241 -0.34 5.05 -21.20
N PRO A 242 -0.27 3.78 -21.61
CA PRO A 242 -1.27 2.79 -21.23
C PRO A 242 -1.56 2.80 -19.73
N SER A 243 -2.84 2.81 -19.38
CA SER A 243 -3.33 2.86 -18.00
C SER A 243 -4.09 1.60 -17.59
N SER A 244 -4.05 0.58 -18.44
CA SER A 244 -4.71 -0.71 -18.25
C SER A 244 -3.71 -1.83 -18.52
N ALA A 245 -3.84 -2.95 -17.81
CA ALA A 245 -2.95 -4.10 -18.01
C ALA A 245 -3.61 -5.42 -17.64
N PHE A 246 -3.21 -6.48 -18.35
CA PHE A 246 -3.43 -7.88 -17.98
C PHE A 246 -2.12 -8.52 -17.55
N CYS A 247 -2.16 -9.29 -16.45
CA CYS A 247 -1.03 -10.10 -16.00
C CYS A 247 -1.48 -11.53 -15.74
N LEU A 248 -0.79 -12.49 -16.33
CA LEU A 248 -0.87 -13.91 -15.98
C LEU A 248 0.40 -14.28 -15.19
N LEU A 249 0.23 -14.58 -13.91
CA LEU A 249 1.32 -14.97 -13.02
C LEU A 249 1.19 -16.45 -12.67
N THR A 250 2.33 -17.12 -12.53
CA THR A 250 2.39 -18.50 -11.99
C THR A 250 3.12 -18.47 -10.66
N LEU A 251 2.52 -19.06 -9.64
CA LEU A 251 3.08 -19.18 -8.30
C LEU A 251 3.97 -20.42 -8.18
N ALA A 252 4.82 -20.48 -7.15
CA ALA A 252 5.78 -21.56 -6.91
C ALA A 252 5.13 -22.94 -6.79
N ASN A 253 3.91 -22.99 -6.29
CA ASN A 253 3.12 -24.24 -6.19
C ASN A 253 2.32 -24.59 -7.46
N GLY A 254 2.52 -23.86 -8.56
CA GLY A 254 1.85 -24.08 -9.84
C GLY A 254 0.47 -23.38 -9.98
N VAL A 255 -0.03 -22.73 -8.94
CA VAL A 255 -1.28 -21.94 -9.02
C VAL A 255 -1.09 -20.77 -9.98
N SER A 256 -2.09 -20.55 -10.84
CA SER A 256 -2.11 -19.42 -11.76
C SER A 256 -2.95 -18.27 -11.18
N ALA A 257 -2.44 -17.04 -11.30
CA ALA A 257 -3.18 -15.83 -10.94
C ALA A 257 -3.34 -14.93 -12.17
N VAL A 258 -4.56 -14.52 -12.46
CA VAL A 258 -4.88 -13.55 -13.50
C VAL A 258 -5.25 -12.24 -12.83
N TRP A 259 -4.56 -11.18 -13.19
CA TRP A 259 -4.84 -9.83 -12.76
C TRP A 259 -5.22 -8.96 -13.95
N ASP A 260 -6.35 -8.27 -13.86
CA ASP A 260 -6.89 -7.38 -14.86
C ASP A 260 -7.21 -6.03 -14.23
N GLY A 261 -6.39 -5.02 -14.54
CA GLY A 261 -6.46 -3.70 -13.96
C GLY A 261 -6.72 -2.60 -15.00
N ASP A 262 -7.59 -1.63 -14.64
CA ASP A 262 -7.92 -0.49 -15.50
C ASP A 262 -8.18 0.77 -14.66
N TRP A 263 -7.41 1.84 -14.94
CA TRP A 263 -7.53 3.16 -14.32
C TRP A 263 -8.56 4.08 -15.01
N CYS A 264 -9.04 3.71 -16.19
CA CYS A 264 -9.95 4.51 -17.00
C CYS A 264 -11.31 3.86 -17.19
N HIS A 265 -11.69 2.93 -16.32
CA HIS A 265 -12.98 2.24 -16.38
C HIS A 265 -14.07 3.03 -15.65
N ARG A 266 -15.07 3.50 -16.40
CA ARG A 266 -16.11 4.37 -15.83
C ARG A 266 -17.10 3.61 -14.94
N HIS A 267 -17.68 2.52 -15.43
CA HIS A 267 -18.73 1.77 -14.74
C HIS A 267 -18.88 0.34 -15.28
N PRO A 268 -19.15 -0.66 -14.43
CA PRO A 268 -19.10 -0.61 -12.97
C PRO A 268 -17.66 -0.52 -12.46
N ARG A 269 -17.46 0.11 -11.29
CA ARG A 269 -16.15 0.16 -10.61
C ARG A 269 -16.09 -0.92 -9.55
N THR A 270 -14.88 -1.39 -9.23
CA THR A 270 -14.63 -2.25 -8.09
C THR A 270 -14.33 -1.42 -6.83
N SER A 271 -14.19 -2.07 -5.69
CA SER A 271 -13.48 -1.46 -4.56
C SER A 271 -12.00 -1.23 -4.90
N TRP A 272 -11.28 -0.52 -4.05
CA TRP A 272 -9.83 -0.31 -4.22
C TRP A 272 -9.02 -1.61 -4.07
N GLU A 273 -9.53 -2.53 -3.27
CA GLU A 273 -8.97 -3.87 -3.10
C GLU A 273 -9.20 -4.76 -4.34
N GLY A 274 -10.09 -4.35 -5.24
CA GLY A 274 -10.50 -5.14 -6.39
C GLY A 274 -11.56 -6.19 -6.05
N GLU A 275 -11.93 -6.98 -7.05
CA GLU A 275 -12.75 -8.18 -6.89
C GLU A 275 -11.91 -9.41 -7.13
N TRP A 276 -11.98 -10.35 -6.19
CA TRP A 276 -11.18 -11.56 -6.17
C TRP A 276 -12.04 -12.80 -6.25
N GLU A 277 -11.59 -13.77 -7.04
CA GLU A 277 -12.12 -15.13 -7.09
C GLU A 277 -10.96 -16.11 -6.83
N PHE A 278 -11.10 -16.92 -5.81
CA PHE A 278 -10.18 -18.03 -5.47
C PHE A 278 -10.87 -19.32 -5.86
N ILE A 279 -10.30 -20.05 -6.82
CA ILE A 279 -10.85 -21.29 -7.37
C ILE A 279 -10.11 -22.44 -6.69
N GLY A 280 -10.80 -23.16 -5.82
CA GLY A 280 -10.31 -24.35 -5.15
C GLY A 280 -10.74 -25.64 -5.85
N SER A 281 -10.24 -26.78 -5.33
CA SER A 281 -10.63 -28.10 -5.84
C SER A 281 -12.06 -28.49 -5.45
N GLU A 282 -12.60 -27.90 -4.38
CA GLU A 282 -13.91 -28.26 -3.80
C GLU A 282 -14.95 -27.14 -3.88
N ALA A 283 -14.52 -25.88 -3.80
CA ALA A 283 -15.39 -24.71 -3.80
C ALA A 283 -14.70 -23.49 -4.41
N ARG A 284 -15.45 -22.40 -4.58
CA ARG A 284 -14.90 -21.09 -4.93
C ARG A 284 -15.12 -20.10 -3.81
N MET A 285 -14.15 -19.21 -3.59
CA MET A 285 -14.27 -18.11 -2.64
C MET A 285 -14.17 -16.78 -3.36
N PHE A 286 -14.98 -15.84 -2.95
CA PHE A 286 -15.02 -14.48 -3.50
C PHE A 286 -14.72 -13.47 -2.41
N TRP A 287 -13.89 -12.47 -2.74
CA TRP A 287 -13.74 -11.25 -1.98
C TRP A 287 -14.09 -10.07 -2.87
N ARG A 288 -15.15 -9.36 -2.54
CA ARG A 288 -15.72 -8.28 -3.35
C ARG A 288 -16.13 -7.12 -2.44
N GLY A 289 -16.19 -5.91 -3.02
CA GLY A 289 -16.77 -4.75 -2.36
C GLY A 289 -18.25 -4.59 -2.74
N GLU A 290 -19.14 -4.59 -1.76
CA GLU A 290 -20.51 -4.13 -1.95
C GLU A 290 -20.57 -2.61 -1.87
N GLN A 291 -21.08 -1.94 -2.90
CA GLN A 291 -21.15 -0.49 -2.93
C GLN A 291 -22.12 0.01 -1.84
N ASP A 292 -21.66 0.98 -1.04
CA ASP A 292 -22.50 1.68 -0.08
C ASP A 292 -23.63 2.42 -0.81
N LYS A 293 -24.86 2.28 -0.32
CA LYS A 293 -26.06 2.90 -0.92
C LYS A 293 -26.15 4.40 -0.65
N GLU A 294 -25.53 4.86 0.42
CA GLU A 294 -25.62 6.24 0.89
C GLU A 294 -24.37 7.06 0.53
N ILE A 295 -23.20 6.40 0.50
CA ILE A 295 -21.92 7.07 0.27
C ILE A 295 -21.32 6.62 -1.05
N LYS A 296 -21.33 7.51 -2.04
CA LYS A 296 -20.74 7.28 -3.35
C LYS A 296 -19.25 6.89 -3.24
N ASN A 297 -18.85 5.86 -3.96
CA ASN A 297 -17.48 5.32 -3.99
C ASN A 297 -16.99 4.70 -2.67
N ARG A 298 -17.89 4.43 -1.73
CA ARG A 298 -17.60 3.60 -0.56
C ARG A 298 -18.04 2.17 -0.85
N TYR A 299 -17.20 1.21 -0.46
CA TYR A 299 -17.45 -0.22 -0.61
C TYR A 299 -17.25 -0.90 0.74
N HIS A 300 -18.15 -1.85 1.06
CA HIS A 300 -18.01 -2.73 2.21
C HIS A 300 -17.44 -4.05 1.71
N PRO A 301 -16.31 -4.52 2.23
CA PRO A 301 -15.76 -5.80 1.81
C PRO A 301 -16.66 -6.94 2.23
N MET A 302 -16.82 -7.92 1.35
CA MET A 302 -17.64 -9.10 1.54
C MET A 302 -16.87 -10.33 1.10
N ILE A 303 -16.84 -11.35 1.96
CA ILE A 303 -16.26 -12.66 1.64
C ILE A 303 -17.38 -13.68 1.58
N SER A 304 -17.38 -14.50 0.53
CA SER A 304 -18.36 -15.58 0.37
C SER A 304 -17.74 -16.82 -0.27
N ILE A 305 -18.29 -17.98 0.05
CA ILE A 305 -17.91 -19.28 -0.54
C ILE A 305 -19.10 -19.82 -1.32
N GLU A 306 -18.86 -20.20 -2.56
CA GLU A 306 -19.80 -20.93 -3.41
C GLU A 306 -19.43 -22.40 -3.41
N ASN A 307 -20.32 -23.21 -2.83
CA ASN A 307 -20.18 -24.66 -2.74
C ASN A 307 -20.57 -25.34 -4.08
N PRO A 308 -20.19 -26.63 -4.31
CA PRO A 308 -20.47 -27.36 -5.56
C PRO A 308 -21.95 -27.37 -5.99
N GLY A 309 -22.87 -27.27 -5.06
CA GLY A 309 -24.32 -27.18 -5.34
C GLY A 309 -24.82 -25.77 -5.71
N GLY A 310 -23.94 -24.79 -5.85
CA GLY A 310 -24.27 -23.38 -6.16
C GLY A 310 -24.81 -22.59 -4.97
N SER A 311 -24.81 -23.16 -3.77
CA SER A 311 -25.16 -22.41 -2.53
C SER A 311 -24.04 -21.44 -2.17
N LEU A 312 -24.44 -20.19 -1.87
CA LEU A 312 -23.52 -19.14 -1.48
C LEU A 312 -23.56 -18.97 0.04
N GLU A 313 -22.43 -19.16 0.69
CA GLU A 313 -22.25 -18.93 2.12
C GLU A 313 -21.44 -17.64 2.33
N LYS A 314 -21.96 -16.68 3.09
CA LYS A 314 -21.23 -15.48 3.48
C LYS A 314 -20.38 -15.78 4.72
N ILE A 315 -19.11 -15.35 4.71
CA ILE A 315 -18.27 -15.35 5.90
C ILE A 315 -18.55 -14.06 6.66
N PRO A 316 -19.16 -14.11 7.85
CA PRO A 316 -19.43 -12.91 8.61
C PRO A 316 -18.12 -12.35 9.22
N PHE A 317 -17.91 -11.05 9.09
CA PHE A 317 -16.88 -10.29 9.80
C PHE A 317 -17.29 -8.83 9.86
N GLU A 318 -16.68 -8.09 10.76
CA GLU A 318 -16.80 -6.64 10.83
C GLU A 318 -15.47 -6.04 10.43
N GLU A 319 -15.45 -5.20 9.38
CA GLU A 319 -14.29 -4.41 9.05
C GLU A 319 -14.14 -3.32 10.10
N SER A 320 -13.00 -3.24 10.78
CA SER A 320 -12.76 -2.17 11.71
C SER A 320 -12.76 -0.84 10.95
N ILE A 321 -13.51 0.14 11.44
CA ILE A 321 -13.60 1.48 10.87
C ILE A 321 -12.26 2.24 11.04
N ARG A 322 -11.23 1.58 11.52
CA ARG A 322 -9.91 2.17 11.74
C ARG A 322 -9.29 2.60 10.42
N ASP A 323 -8.67 3.75 10.46
CA ASP A 323 -7.73 4.14 9.41
C ASP A 323 -6.66 3.04 9.26
N ARG A 324 -6.55 2.44 8.08
CA ARG A 324 -5.61 1.32 7.80
C ARG A 324 -4.16 1.65 8.13
N ARG A 325 -3.81 2.91 8.22
CA ARG A 325 -2.48 3.37 8.61
C ARG A 325 -2.18 3.15 10.09
N VAL A 326 -3.22 3.15 10.93
CA VAL A 326 -3.06 2.88 12.37
C VAL A 326 -2.47 1.49 12.60
N PRO A 327 -3.06 0.37 12.13
CA PRO A 327 -2.46 -0.94 12.32
C PRO A 327 -1.11 -1.13 11.61
N VAL A 328 -0.85 -0.40 10.52
CA VAL A 328 0.50 -0.36 9.90
C VAL A 328 1.51 0.24 10.86
N LEU A 329 1.18 1.38 11.48
CA LEU A 329 2.05 2.06 12.44
C LEU A 329 2.21 1.26 13.73
N ASP A 330 1.11 0.66 14.24
CA ASP A 330 1.14 -0.24 15.41
C ASP A 330 2.16 -1.37 15.18
N HIS A 331 2.04 -2.06 14.03
CA HIS A 331 2.93 -3.17 13.69
C HIS A 331 4.39 -2.73 13.53
N PHE A 332 4.64 -1.57 12.93
CA PHE A 332 5.99 -1.01 12.79
C PHE A 332 6.61 -0.74 14.16
N ILE A 333 5.92 0.03 15.01
CA ILE A 333 6.42 0.41 16.35
C ILE A 333 6.62 -0.84 17.21
N GLU A 334 5.64 -1.73 17.27
CA GLU A 334 5.70 -2.96 18.07
C GLU A 334 6.88 -3.84 17.64
N SER A 335 7.08 -4.01 16.34
CA SER A 335 8.18 -4.82 15.81
C SER A 335 9.54 -4.24 16.21
N ILE A 336 9.73 -2.92 16.06
CA ILE A 336 10.97 -2.23 16.44
C ILE A 336 11.21 -2.36 17.94
N THR A 337 10.22 -2.06 18.76
CA THR A 337 10.31 -2.12 20.23
C THR A 337 10.72 -3.50 20.73
N HIS A 338 10.25 -4.56 20.08
CA HIS A 338 10.63 -5.94 20.41
C HIS A 338 11.85 -6.47 19.64
N GLY A 339 12.59 -5.62 18.95
CA GLY A 339 13.78 -6.01 18.17
C GLY A 339 13.49 -6.88 16.94
N ARG A 340 12.23 -7.02 16.54
CA ARG A 340 11.80 -7.84 15.40
C ARG A 340 11.89 -7.04 14.09
N GLN A 341 12.06 -7.74 12.96
CA GLN A 341 11.90 -7.15 11.64
C GLN A 341 10.39 -6.94 11.37
N PRO A 342 9.93 -5.70 11.10
CA PRO A 342 8.55 -5.47 10.70
C PRO A 342 8.29 -5.99 9.27
N GLU A 343 7.07 -6.45 9.01
CA GLU A 343 6.63 -6.96 7.72
C GLU A 343 5.48 -6.10 7.14
N PRO A 344 5.48 -5.86 5.81
CA PRO A 344 6.45 -6.36 4.84
C PRO A 344 7.80 -5.63 4.94
N SER A 345 8.85 -6.41 5.09
CA SER A 345 10.24 -5.92 5.09
C SER A 345 10.69 -5.53 3.68
N ILE A 346 11.87 -4.92 3.57
CA ILE A 346 12.52 -4.71 2.26
C ILE A 346 12.64 -6.03 1.51
N TRP A 347 13.10 -7.10 2.18
CA TRP A 347 13.34 -8.39 1.55
C TRP A 347 12.05 -9.03 1.02
N ASP A 348 10.98 -8.93 1.78
CA ASP A 348 9.66 -9.37 1.35
C ASP A 348 9.16 -8.57 0.15
N ASN A 349 9.28 -7.24 0.21
CA ASN A 349 8.78 -6.36 -0.82
C ASN A 349 9.61 -6.44 -2.13
N LEU A 350 10.92 -6.68 -2.05
CA LEU A 350 11.77 -6.90 -3.23
C LEU A 350 11.30 -8.10 -4.06
N LYS A 351 10.81 -9.15 -3.43
CA LYS A 351 10.25 -10.32 -4.13
C LYS A 351 8.96 -9.96 -4.88
N MET A 352 8.12 -9.12 -4.28
CA MET A 352 6.92 -8.60 -4.94
C MET A 352 7.29 -7.66 -6.10
N LEU A 353 8.26 -6.75 -5.91
CA LEU A 353 8.71 -5.82 -6.97
C LEU A 353 9.29 -6.55 -8.20
N ARG A 354 9.90 -7.74 -8.04
CA ARG A 354 10.31 -8.56 -9.18
C ARG A 354 9.13 -8.90 -10.10
N ALA A 355 7.96 -9.21 -9.52
CA ALA A 355 6.77 -9.47 -10.33
C ALA A 355 6.26 -8.22 -11.03
N VAL A 356 6.30 -7.05 -10.38
CA VAL A 356 5.94 -5.77 -11.01
C VAL A 356 6.89 -5.44 -12.16
N PHE A 357 8.20 -5.47 -11.93
CA PHE A 357 9.20 -5.17 -12.97
C PHE A 357 9.21 -6.23 -14.08
N GLY A 358 9.02 -7.51 -13.73
CA GLY A 358 8.86 -8.57 -14.72
C GLY A 358 7.60 -8.40 -15.57
N SER A 359 6.51 -7.86 -15.01
CA SER A 359 5.31 -7.52 -15.78
C SER A 359 5.57 -6.39 -16.78
N ILE A 360 6.30 -5.36 -16.35
CA ILE A 360 6.73 -4.26 -17.22
C ILE A 360 7.63 -4.77 -18.35
N GLU A 361 8.62 -5.59 -18.02
CA GLU A 361 9.50 -6.22 -19.02
C GLU A 361 8.70 -7.08 -19.99
N SER A 362 7.81 -7.95 -19.46
CA SER A 362 6.96 -8.83 -20.28
C SER A 362 6.11 -8.05 -21.27
N SER A 363 5.46 -6.98 -20.82
CA SER A 363 4.65 -6.10 -21.67
C SER A 363 5.51 -5.41 -22.75
N THR A 364 6.75 -5.05 -22.42
CA THR A 364 7.67 -4.37 -23.35
C THR A 364 8.20 -5.32 -24.41
N VAL A 365 8.60 -6.55 -24.05
CA VAL A 365 9.23 -7.50 -24.98
C VAL A 365 8.25 -8.51 -25.59
N GLY A 366 6.99 -8.53 -25.15
CA GLY A 366 5.93 -9.38 -25.70
C GLY A 366 6.10 -10.87 -25.43
N ARG A 367 6.75 -11.26 -24.33
CA ARG A 367 6.96 -12.67 -23.96
C ARG A 367 6.91 -12.89 -22.46
N GLU A 368 6.80 -14.17 -22.05
CA GLU A 368 6.91 -14.61 -20.65
C GLU A 368 8.29 -14.25 -20.08
N ILE A 369 8.28 -13.76 -18.83
CA ILE A 369 9.49 -13.47 -18.04
C ILE A 369 9.53 -14.40 -16.82
N LEU A 370 10.69 -15.04 -16.62
CA LEU A 370 10.95 -15.85 -15.44
C LEU A 370 11.39 -14.95 -14.29
N LEU A 371 10.78 -15.16 -13.13
CA LEU A 371 11.03 -14.38 -11.90
C LEU A 371 11.86 -15.26 -10.94
N TYR A 372 13.16 -15.37 -11.22
CA TYR A 372 14.05 -16.13 -10.34
C TYR A 372 14.15 -15.51 -8.95
N PRO A 373 14.29 -16.35 -7.88
CA PRO A 373 14.42 -15.90 -6.50
C PRO A 373 15.70 -15.08 -6.26
#